data_f0c4dd3f7d8aae7b16aac7fe4e2439a3
#
_entry.id   f0c4dd3f7d8aae7b16aac7fe4e2439a3
#
_cell.length_a   1.000
_cell.length_b   1.000
_cell.length_c   1.000
_cell.angle_alpha   90.00
_cell.angle_beta   90.00
_cell.angle_gamma   90.00
#
_symmetry.space_group_name_H-M   'P 1'
#
loop_
_entity.id
_entity.type
_entity.pdbx_description
1 polymer ?
#
loop_
_entity_poly.entity_id
_entity_poly.type
_entity_poly.pdbx_seq_one_letter_code
_entity_poly.pdbx_strand_id
1 'polypeptide(L)'
;MMINEKLKITEEQKRKYREDGFFILEKVIPEDELELIRKDCMELIAEQDKEMEKAGVTELNLSRKNSRYFVFNSYKDRPHLGKFIFSDRMAEICKATIGDTAYLFWEQFVVKGTDKKGSEFTWHQDSGYVDHKHKYYVNAWIPLDDVNEENGTVVLLPYSIAGTKEKIEHKPVQGTSDREGYFGPEKGIPANCPAGSIVVFSSTTFHRSGANSTSKMRRAWALQYSPEVIYEADGSLKGLDELFLKDGNRVR
;
A
#
# COMPACT_ATOMS: atom_id res chain seq x y z
N MET A 1 -30.86 7.55 1.36
CA MET A 1 -29.98 8.69 0.98
C MET A 1 -28.95 8.80 2.10
N MET A 2 -27.83 8.06 1.98
CA MET A 2 -26.75 8.17 2.98
C MET A 2 -26.07 9.51 2.74
N ILE A 3 -26.03 10.34 3.78
CA ILE A 3 -25.27 11.59 3.80
C ILE A 3 -23.82 11.16 3.61
N ASN A 4 -23.21 11.56 2.50
CA ASN A 4 -21.79 11.33 2.22
C ASN A 4 -21.01 12.26 3.17
N GLU A 5 -20.91 11.85 4.45
CA GLU A 5 -20.12 12.61 5.41
C GLU A 5 -18.67 12.63 4.90
N LYS A 6 -18.17 13.82 4.67
CA LYS A 6 -16.81 14.04 4.23
C LYS A 6 -15.87 13.44 5.27
N LEU A 7 -15.01 12.51 4.87
CA LEU A 7 -14.02 11.91 5.77
C LEU A 7 -13.25 13.04 6.47
N LYS A 8 -13.14 12.94 7.79
CA LYS A 8 -12.35 13.85 8.60
C LYS A 8 -11.38 13.04 9.46
N ILE A 9 -10.09 13.28 9.29
CA ILE A 9 -9.06 12.67 10.13
C ILE A 9 -9.02 13.39 11.47
N THR A 10 -9.23 12.64 12.55
CA THR A 10 -9.27 13.18 13.91
C THR A 10 -7.87 13.55 14.41
N GLU A 11 -7.79 14.43 15.41
CA GLU A 11 -6.50 14.80 16.05
C GLU A 11 -5.84 13.57 16.71
N GLU A 12 -6.62 12.62 17.20
CA GLU A 12 -6.10 11.36 17.74
C GLU A 12 -5.43 10.50 16.65
N GLN A 13 -6.03 10.39 15.46
CA GLN A 13 -5.44 9.68 14.33
C GLN A 13 -4.16 10.36 13.84
N LYS A 14 -4.14 11.69 13.76
CA LYS A 14 -2.93 12.46 13.44
C LYS A 14 -1.83 12.24 14.49
N ARG A 15 -2.21 12.21 15.78
CA ARG A 15 -1.27 11.94 16.88
C ARG A 15 -0.68 10.53 16.74
N LYS A 16 -1.51 9.51 16.54
CA LYS A 16 -1.06 8.12 16.32
C LYS A 16 -0.10 8.01 15.14
N TYR A 17 -0.40 8.68 14.02
CA TYR A 17 0.53 8.69 12.89
C TYR A 17 1.90 9.28 13.25
N ARG A 18 1.93 10.37 14.02
CA ARG A 18 3.20 10.98 14.45
C ARG A 18 3.97 10.15 15.48
N GLU A 19 3.27 9.48 16.39
CA GLU A 19 3.86 8.73 17.51
C GLU A 19 4.17 7.28 17.17
N ASP A 20 3.23 6.58 16.50
CA ASP A 20 3.31 5.16 16.19
C ASP A 20 3.66 4.88 14.72
N GLY A 21 3.47 5.87 13.84
CA GLY A 21 3.72 5.75 12.41
C GLY A 21 2.50 5.30 11.60
N PHE A 22 1.34 4.99 12.22
CA PHE A 22 0.15 4.50 11.52
C PHE A 22 -1.15 4.71 12.28
N PHE A 23 -2.27 4.62 11.55
CA PHE A 23 -3.64 4.47 12.08
C PHE A 23 -4.52 3.73 11.07
N ILE A 24 -5.70 3.28 11.50
CA ILE A 24 -6.66 2.56 10.66
C ILE A 24 -7.96 3.36 10.59
N LEU A 25 -8.51 3.46 9.38
CA LEU A 25 -9.84 3.98 9.08
C LEU A 25 -10.72 2.80 8.70
N GLU A 26 -11.62 2.38 9.59
CA GLU A 26 -12.44 1.20 9.35
C GLU A 26 -13.68 1.53 8.50
N LYS A 27 -13.92 0.72 7.47
CA LYS A 27 -15.14 0.78 6.61
C LYS A 27 -15.46 2.17 6.05
N VAL A 28 -14.43 2.90 5.60
CA VAL A 28 -14.63 4.25 5.05
C VAL A 28 -14.86 4.27 3.54
N ILE A 29 -14.81 3.10 2.88
CA ILE A 29 -15.10 2.95 1.46
C ILE A 29 -16.48 2.30 1.31
N PRO A 30 -17.43 2.95 0.59
CA PRO A 30 -18.73 2.37 0.31
C PRO A 30 -18.62 1.05 -0.47
N GLU A 31 -19.55 0.12 -0.24
CA GLU A 31 -19.51 -1.22 -0.83
C GLU A 31 -19.61 -1.19 -2.36
N ASP A 32 -20.40 -0.30 -2.93
CA ASP A 32 -20.54 -0.13 -4.37
C ASP A 32 -19.21 0.32 -5.02
N GLU A 33 -18.48 1.21 -4.37
CA GLU A 33 -17.13 1.65 -4.80
C GLU A 33 -16.12 0.51 -4.66
N LEU A 34 -16.18 -0.23 -3.54
CA LEU A 34 -15.32 -1.37 -3.25
C LEU A 34 -15.51 -2.53 -4.26
N GLU A 35 -16.76 -2.81 -4.65
CA GLU A 35 -17.07 -3.83 -5.66
C GLU A 35 -16.49 -3.49 -7.04
N LEU A 36 -16.49 -2.21 -7.45
CA LEU A 36 -15.84 -1.79 -8.69
C LEU A 36 -14.32 -2.05 -8.64
N ILE A 37 -13.69 -1.70 -7.51
CA ILE A 37 -12.24 -1.93 -7.33
C ILE A 37 -11.92 -3.44 -7.32
N ARG A 38 -12.75 -4.26 -6.67
CA ARG A 38 -12.62 -5.73 -6.68
C ARG A 38 -12.71 -6.31 -8.09
N LYS A 39 -13.66 -5.82 -8.87
CA LYS A 39 -13.85 -6.25 -10.27
C LYS A 39 -12.59 -5.96 -11.08
N ASP A 40 -12.07 -4.73 -11.02
CA ASP A 40 -10.84 -4.36 -11.73
C ASP A 40 -9.65 -5.20 -11.30
N CYS A 41 -9.49 -5.42 -10.00
CA CYS A 41 -8.43 -6.26 -9.47
C CYS A 41 -8.47 -7.66 -10.09
N MET A 42 -9.65 -8.27 -10.20
CA MET A 42 -9.80 -9.62 -10.77
C MET A 42 -9.57 -9.64 -12.28
N GLU A 43 -10.02 -8.61 -13.01
CA GLU A 43 -9.76 -8.49 -14.46
C GLU A 43 -8.25 -8.37 -14.72
N LEU A 44 -7.54 -7.55 -13.95
CA LEU A 44 -6.10 -7.37 -14.07
C LEU A 44 -5.31 -8.65 -13.78
N ILE A 45 -5.72 -9.42 -12.77
CA ILE A 45 -5.12 -10.73 -12.48
C ILE A 45 -5.33 -11.67 -13.67
N ALA A 46 -6.55 -11.71 -14.22
CA ALA A 46 -6.85 -12.56 -15.37
C ALA A 46 -6.07 -12.15 -16.64
N GLU A 47 -5.80 -10.86 -16.82
CA GLU A 47 -4.93 -10.34 -17.89
C GLU A 47 -3.49 -10.83 -17.69
N GLN A 48 -2.91 -10.69 -16.48
CA GLN A 48 -1.57 -11.20 -16.18
C GLN A 48 -1.46 -12.73 -16.35
N ASP A 49 -2.48 -13.50 -15.93
CA ASP A 49 -2.49 -14.95 -16.10
C ASP A 49 -2.47 -15.35 -17.58
N LYS A 50 -3.22 -14.64 -18.43
CA LYS A 50 -3.18 -14.85 -19.90
C LYS A 50 -1.82 -14.50 -20.50
N GLU A 51 -1.17 -13.44 -20.03
CA GLU A 51 0.18 -13.09 -20.49
C GLU A 51 1.20 -14.17 -20.09
N MET A 52 1.14 -14.67 -18.86
CA MET A 52 1.98 -15.78 -18.40
C MET A 52 1.74 -17.05 -19.22
N GLU A 53 0.49 -17.41 -19.49
CA GLU A 53 0.13 -18.57 -20.33
C GLU A 53 0.66 -18.42 -21.76
N LYS A 54 0.48 -17.26 -22.38
CA LYS A 54 0.99 -16.97 -23.73
C LYS A 54 2.51 -17.04 -23.81
N ALA A 55 3.20 -16.62 -22.75
CA ALA A 55 4.67 -16.67 -22.65
C ALA A 55 5.19 -18.06 -22.23
N GLY A 56 4.32 -18.98 -21.79
CA GLY A 56 4.70 -20.31 -21.28
C GLY A 56 5.45 -20.25 -19.94
N VAL A 57 5.17 -19.23 -19.12
CA VAL A 57 5.83 -19.00 -17.83
C VAL A 57 4.81 -18.98 -16.68
N THR A 58 5.28 -19.16 -15.47
CA THR A 58 4.47 -19.04 -14.24
C THR A 58 4.82 -17.81 -13.41
N GLU A 59 5.82 -17.05 -13.85
CA GLU A 59 6.28 -15.83 -13.20
C GLU A 59 6.44 -14.72 -14.25
N LEU A 60 5.95 -13.53 -13.92
CA LEU A 60 6.08 -12.34 -14.75
C LEU A 60 6.34 -11.13 -13.85
N ASN A 61 7.50 -10.48 -14.03
CA ASN A 61 7.98 -9.42 -13.15
C ASN A 61 8.00 -9.87 -11.68
N LEU A 62 7.21 -9.22 -10.81
CA LEU A 62 7.08 -9.58 -9.40
C LEU A 62 5.93 -10.55 -9.13
N SER A 63 5.12 -10.85 -10.14
CA SER A 63 3.96 -11.72 -10.02
C SER A 63 4.33 -13.19 -10.25
N ARG A 64 3.70 -14.07 -9.47
CA ARG A 64 3.78 -15.52 -9.59
C ARG A 64 2.38 -16.10 -9.57
N LYS A 65 2.02 -16.84 -10.61
CA LYS A 65 0.69 -17.41 -10.80
C LYS A 65 0.24 -18.20 -9.56
N ASN A 66 -1.00 -17.95 -9.13
CA ASN A 66 -1.65 -18.55 -7.94
C ASN A 66 -1.00 -18.25 -6.58
N SER A 67 0.17 -17.61 -6.53
CA SER A 67 0.88 -17.29 -5.29
C SER A 67 0.78 -15.81 -4.91
N ARG A 68 1.27 -14.93 -5.75
CA ARG A 68 1.18 -13.49 -5.53
C ARG A 68 1.10 -12.71 -6.83
N TYR A 69 0.38 -11.59 -6.82
CA TYR A 69 0.28 -10.68 -7.96
C TYR A 69 0.58 -9.26 -7.55
N PHE A 70 1.34 -8.59 -8.40
CA PHE A 70 1.60 -7.16 -8.37
C PHE A 70 1.15 -6.55 -9.69
N VAL A 71 0.22 -5.62 -9.63
CA VAL A 71 -0.26 -4.91 -10.82
C VAL A 71 -0.11 -3.42 -10.58
N PHE A 72 0.66 -2.76 -11.42
CA PHE A 72 1.07 -1.37 -11.25
C PHE A 72 0.37 -0.45 -12.26
N ASN A 73 0.13 0.80 -11.84
CA ASN A 73 -0.34 1.89 -12.71
C ASN A 73 -1.64 1.60 -13.46
N SER A 74 -2.50 0.76 -12.89
CA SER A 74 -3.75 0.30 -13.51
C SER A 74 -4.82 1.38 -13.63
N TYR A 75 -4.74 2.47 -12.88
CA TYR A 75 -5.69 3.58 -12.88
C TYR A 75 -5.74 4.36 -14.20
N LYS A 76 -4.70 4.29 -15.03
CA LYS A 76 -4.61 5.05 -16.29
C LYS A 76 -5.70 4.64 -17.29
N ASP A 77 -6.00 3.37 -17.33
CA ASP A 77 -7.01 2.79 -18.24
C ASP A 77 -8.36 2.53 -17.54
N ARG A 78 -8.47 2.88 -16.25
CA ARG A 78 -9.65 2.68 -15.40
C ARG A 78 -10.04 3.97 -14.68
N PRO A 79 -10.87 4.84 -15.30
CA PRO A 79 -11.13 6.20 -14.79
C PRO A 79 -11.72 6.25 -13.37
N HIS A 80 -12.45 5.22 -12.91
CA HIS A 80 -12.99 5.20 -11.56
C HIS A 80 -11.92 4.94 -10.50
N LEU A 81 -10.85 4.19 -10.80
CA LEU A 81 -9.69 4.11 -9.93
C LEU A 81 -9.00 5.47 -9.78
N GLY A 82 -8.85 6.21 -10.89
CA GLY A 82 -8.35 7.59 -10.85
C GLY A 82 -9.21 8.52 -9.99
N LYS A 83 -10.56 8.42 -10.08
CA LYS A 83 -11.46 9.17 -9.21
C LYS A 83 -11.27 8.87 -7.73
N PHE A 84 -11.02 7.62 -7.39
CA PHE A 84 -10.72 7.25 -6.00
C PHE A 84 -9.35 7.80 -5.55
N ILE A 85 -8.30 7.57 -6.33
CA ILE A 85 -6.92 8.00 -6.05
C ILE A 85 -6.86 9.51 -5.78
N PHE A 86 -7.56 10.30 -6.59
CA PHE A 86 -7.59 11.77 -6.51
C PHE A 86 -8.84 12.31 -5.80
N SER A 87 -9.46 11.52 -4.90
CA SER A 87 -10.67 11.90 -4.17
C SER A 87 -10.38 12.82 -2.98
N ASP A 88 -11.45 13.49 -2.48
CA ASP A 88 -11.39 14.25 -1.22
C ASP A 88 -10.95 13.37 -0.04
N ARG A 89 -11.34 12.08 -0.03
CA ARG A 89 -10.92 11.11 0.99
C ARG A 89 -9.40 10.97 1.06
N MET A 90 -8.76 10.78 -0.09
CA MET A 90 -7.30 10.66 -0.16
C MET A 90 -6.61 12.00 0.11
N ALA A 91 -7.22 13.12 -0.30
CA ALA A 91 -6.73 14.45 0.02
C ALA A 91 -6.67 14.70 1.53
N GLU A 92 -7.70 14.32 2.29
CA GLU A 92 -7.71 14.46 3.75
C GLU A 92 -6.64 13.59 4.43
N ILE A 93 -6.39 12.38 3.94
CA ILE A 93 -5.30 11.51 4.43
C ILE A 93 -3.94 12.19 4.17
N CYS A 94 -3.69 12.67 2.94
CA CYS A 94 -2.43 13.35 2.61
C CYS A 94 -2.20 14.57 3.49
N LYS A 95 -3.20 15.46 3.64
CA LYS A 95 -3.10 16.65 4.49
C LYS A 95 -2.81 16.31 5.94
N ALA A 96 -3.40 15.24 6.45
CA ALA A 96 -3.24 14.82 7.84
C ALA A 96 -1.86 14.18 8.12
N THR A 97 -1.15 13.73 7.10
CA THR A 97 0.08 12.92 7.22
C THR A 97 1.31 13.58 6.64
N ILE A 98 1.27 14.02 5.38
CA ILE A 98 2.42 14.58 4.65
C ILE A 98 2.29 16.06 4.32
N GLY A 99 1.12 16.67 4.57
CA GLY A 99 0.88 18.11 4.40
C GLY A 99 0.17 18.49 3.13
N ASP A 100 0.28 19.77 2.77
CA ASP A 100 -0.56 20.43 1.77
C ASP A 100 -0.12 20.22 0.31
N THR A 101 1.03 19.58 0.09
CA THR A 101 1.52 19.18 -1.23
C THR A 101 1.64 17.67 -1.28
N ALA A 102 1.05 17.05 -2.31
CA ALA A 102 1.12 15.60 -2.50
C ALA A 102 1.16 15.24 -3.98
N TYR A 103 2.00 14.30 -4.31
CA TYR A 103 2.08 13.62 -5.59
C TYR A 103 1.70 12.16 -5.40
N LEU A 104 0.95 11.57 -6.32
CA LEU A 104 0.83 10.13 -6.40
C LEU A 104 2.22 9.58 -6.78
N PHE A 105 2.84 8.85 -5.86
CA PHE A 105 4.17 8.27 -6.05
C PHE A 105 4.11 6.84 -6.58
N TRP A 106 3.15 6.04 -6.07
CA TRP A 106 3.01 4.64 -6.45
C TRP A 106 1.57 4.17 -6.35
N GLU A 107 1.15 3.32 -7.26
CA GLU A 107 -0.15 2.65 -7.22
C GLU A 107 0.03 1.20 -7.64
N GLN A 108 -0.48 0.27 -6.81
CA GLN A 108 -0.39 -1.15 -7.10
C GLN A 108 -1.46 -1.98 -6.42
N PHE A 109 -1.97 -2.98 -7.10
CA PHE A 109 -2.64 -4.09 -6.43
C PHE A 109 -1.60 -5.09 -5.91
N VAL A 110 -1.80 -5.54 -4.67
CA VAL A 110 -0.97 -6.55 -4.01
C VAL A 110 -1.86 -7.69 -3.56
N VAL A 111 -1.81 -8.79 -4.28
CA VAL A 111 -2.70 -9.92 -4.07
C VAL A 111 -1.91 -11.13 -3.63
N LYS A 112 -2.39 -11.78 -2.57
CA LYS A 112 -1.92 -13.10 -2.15
C LYS A 112 -2.89 -14.15 -2.66
N GLY A 113 -2.39 -15.02 -3.52
CA GLY A 113 -3.16 -16.12 -4.10
C GLY A 113 -3.46 -17.21 -3.08
N THR A 114 -3.94 -18.32 -3.57
CA THR A 114 -4.30 -19.51 -2.76
C THR A 114 -3.14 -20.49 -2.57
N ASP A 115 -2.03 -20.28 -3.29
CA ASP A 115 -0.80 -21.03 -3.05
C ASP A 115 -0.14 -20.49 -1.78
N LYS A 116 -0.03 -21.38 -0.78
CA LYS A 116 0.40 -21.04 0.58
C LYS A 116 1.87 -20.66 0.73
N LYS A 117 2.65 -20.70 -0.34
CA LYS A 117 4.09 -20.45 -0.29
C LYS A 117 4.49 -19.21 -1.11
N GLY A 118 5.43 -18.43 -0.58
CA GLY A 118 6.09 -17.36 -1.32
C GLY A 118 5.25 -16.09 -1.49
N SER A 119 4.21 -15.92 -0.68
CA SER A 119 3.40 -14.69 -0.65
C SER A 119 3.67 -13.80 0.58
N GLU A 120 4.55 -14.23 1.48
CA GLU A 120 4.98 -13.48 2.65
C GLU A 120 5.94 -12.35 2.29
N PHE A 121 5.99 -11.33 3.14
CA PHE A 121 6.97 -10.23 3.11
C PHE A 121 7.62 -10.11 4.48
N THR A 122 8.96 -10.01 4.48
CA THR A 122 9.76 -9.78 5.69
C THR A 122 9.57 -8.36 6.23
N TRP A 123 10.11 -8.07 7.41
CA TRP A 123 10.09 -6.74 8.00
C TRP A 123 10.86 -5.73 7.17
N HIS A 124 10.18 -4.74 6.62
CA HIS A 124 10.76 -3.69 5.82
C HIS A 124 10.09 -2.34 6.06
N GLN A 125 10.73 -1.31 5.62
CA GLN A 125 10.20 0.04 5.42
C GLN A 125 10.11 0.26 3.91
N ASP A 126 9.03 0.86 3.41
CA ASP A 126 8.93 1.15 1.97
C ASP A 126 10.02 2.14 1.51
N SER A 127 10.39 3.10 2.37
CA SER A 127 11.55 3.96 2.14
C SER A 127 12.86 3.19 1.95
N GLY A 128 12.95 1.94 2.42
CA GLY A 128 14.10 1.05 2.22
C GLY A 128 14.32 0.64 0.76
N TYR A 129 13.31 0.81 -0.11
CA TYR A 129 13.40 0.56 -1.55
C TYR A 129 13.73 1.81 -2.38
N VAL A 130 13.90 2.96 -1.73
CA VAL A 130 14.33 4.21 -2.35
C VAL A 130 15.74 4.52 -1.86
N ASP A 131 16.73 4.34 -2.72
CA ASP A 131 18.13 4.46 -2.33
C ASP A 131 18.58 5.93 -2.17
N HIS A 132 17.98 6.86 -2.90
CA HIS A 132 18.28 8.28 -2.81
C HIS A 132 17.59 8.97 -1.61
N LYS A 133 18.12 10.10 -1.17
CA LYS A 133 17.52 10.92 -0.11
C LYS A 133 16.18 11.49 -0.57
N HIS A 134 15.12 11.30 0.22
CA HIS A 134 13.78 11.77 -0.08
C HIS A 134 13.04 12.09 1.23
N LYS A 135 11.99 12.89 1.14
CA LYS A 135 11.03 13.05 2.23
C LYS A 135 10.17 11.79 2.37
N TYR A 136 9.84 11.43 3.59
CA TYR A 136 9.00 10.27 3.85
C TYR A 136 7.60 10.48 3.28
N TYR A 137 7.02 9.43 2.77
CA TYR A 137 5.72 9.42 2.11
C TYR A 137 4.70 8.57 2.89
N VAL A 138 3.44 8.71 2.55
CA VAL A 138 2.36 7.98 3.20
C VAL A 138 1.89 6.83 2.33
N ASN A 139 1.60 5.70 2.97
CA ASN A 139 0.91 4.56 2.42
C ASN A 139 -0.55 4.58 2.83
N ALA A 140 -1.45 4.35 1.89
CA ALA A 140 -2.84 4.00 2.11
C ALA A 140 -3.04 2.59 1.57
N TRP A 141 -2.94 1.61 2.45
CA TRP A 141 -3.17 0.20 2.12
C TRP A 141 -4.64 -0.15 2.34
N ILE A 142 -5.32 -0.59 1.28
CA ILE A 142 -6.76 -0.78 1.20
C ILE A 142 -7.04 -2.26 1.04
N PRO A 143 -7.46 -2.98 2.10
CA PRO A 143 -7.93 -4.35 1.96
C PRO A 143 -9.26 -4.39 1.21
N LEU A 144 -9.31 -5.16 0.14
CA LEU A 144 -10.51 -5.40 -0.64
C LEU A 144 -11.33 -6.58 -0.08
N ASP A 145 -10.74 -7.36 0.79
CA ASP A 145 -11.32 -8.47 1.55
C ASP A 145 -11.17 -8.21 3.04
N ASP A 146 -11.96 -8.84 3.89
CA ASP A 146 -11.71 -8.84 5.33
C ASP A 146 -10.33 -9.46 5.59
N VAL A 147 -9.51 -8.80 6.40
CA VAL A 147 -8.12 -9.22 6.63
C VAL A 147 -7.83 -9.54 8.08
N ASN A 148 -7.05 -10.59 8.25
CA ASN A 148 -6.52 -11.07 9.52
C ASN A 148 -5.15 -11.75 9.32
N GLU A 149 -4.56 -12.27 10.38
CA GLU A 149 -3.26 -12.93 10.30
C GLU A 149 -3.25 -14.19 9.43
N GLU A 150 -4.37 -14.93 9.34
CA GLU A 150 -4.47 -16.17 8.57
C GLU A 150 -4.38 -15.92 7.05
N ASN A 151 -4.95 -14.81 6.56
CA ASN A 151 -4.90 -14.46 5.14
C ASN A 151 -3.82 -13.45 4.80
N GLY A 152 -2.92 -13.17 5.75
CA GLY A 152 -1.73 -12.36 5.54
C GLY A 152 -2.01 -10.86 5.50
N THR A 153 -2.74 -10.35 6.50
CA THR A 153 -2.84 -8.90 6.75
C THR A 153 -1.46 -8.27 6.93
N VAL A 154 -1.37 -6.96 6.76
CA VAL A 154 -0.17 -6.20 7.10
C VAL A 154 -0.03 -6.12 8.63
N VAL A 155 1.18 -6.36 9.12
CA VAL A 155 1.56 -6.23 10.54
C VAL A 155 2.50 -5.05 10.64
N LEU A 156 2.20 -4.11 11.54
CA LEU A 156 2.90 -2.85 11.69
C LEU A 156 3.68 -2.82 13.01
N LEU A 157 4.85 -2.23 13.00
CA LEU A 157 5.67 -2.06 14.19
C LEU A 157 5.66 -0.58 14.60
N PRO A 158 5.04 -0.22 15.74
CA PRO A 158 5.05 1.16 16.23
C PRO A 158 6.47 1.70 16.38
N TYR A 159 6.68 2.98 16.13
CA TYR A 159 7.97 3.63 16.24
C TYR A 159 8.60 3.48 17.64
N SER A 160 7.78 3.49 18.70
CA SER A 160 8.22 3.27 20.08
C SER A 160 8.85 1.89 20.30
N ILE A 161 8.39 0.88 19.57
CA ILE A 161 8.91 -0.49 19.62
C ILE A 161 10.09 -0.64 18.64
N ALA A 162 9.99 -0.06 17.46
CA ALA A 162 11.06 -0.08 16.46
C ALA A 162 12.32 0.70 16.90
N GLY A 163 12.16 1.63 17.86
CA GLY A 163 13.23 2.47 18.37
C GLY A 163 13.68 3.58 17.40
N THR A 164 12.99 3.77 16.29
CA THR A 164 13.32 4.77 15.27
C THR A 164 12.08 5.21 14.48
N LYS A 165 12.14 6.45 13.98
CA LYS A 165 11.23 7.01 12.97
C LYS A 165 11.90 7.18 11.61
N GLU A 166 13.21 6.93 11.56
CA GLU A 166 14.03 7.17 10.40
C GLU A 166 14.11 5.93 9.50
N LYS A 167 14.39 6.16 8.22
CA LYS A 167 14.80 5.09 7.31
C LYS A 167 16.10 4.48 7.82
N ILE A 168 16.15 3.17 7.90
CA ILE A 168 17.40 2.44 8.18
C ILE A 168 17.88 1.69 6.94
N GLU A 169 19.11 1.20 7.00
CA GLU A 169 19.67 0.32 5.97
C GLU A 169 18.92 -1.01 5.93
N HIS A 170 18.59 -1.44 4.71
CA HIS A 170 17.95 -2.73 4.45
C HIS A 170 18.91 -3.67 3.75
N LYS A 171 18.85 -4.96 4.12
CA LYS A 171 19.63 -6.03 3.47
C LYS A 171 18.77 -6.76 2.44
N PRO A 172 19.33 -7.10 1.27
CA PRO A 172 18.61 -7.95 0.31
C PRO A 172 18.29 -9.31 0.92
N VAL A 173 17.08 -9.82 0.65
CA VAL A 173 16.69 -11.19 0.99
C VAL A 173 17.09 -12.12 -0.15
N GLN A 174 17.95 -13.08 0.14
CA GLN A 174 18.50 -13.98 -0.88
C GLN A 174 17.41 -14.71 -1.66
N GLY A 175 17.50 -14.70 -2.98
CA GLY A 175 16.56 -15.40 -3.87
C GLY A 175 15.23 -14.68 -4.11
N THR A 176 15.09 -13.43 -3.63
CA THR A 176 13.91 -12.60 -3.84
C THR A 176 14.31 -11.17 -4.22
N SER A 177 13.32 -10.34 -4.59
CA SER A 177 13.49 -8.89 -4.72
C SER A 177 13.24 -8.13 -3.42
N ASP A 178 12.95 -8.84 -2.33
CA ASP A 178 12.58 -8.25 -1.05
C ASP A 178 13.82 -7.72 -0.31
N ARG A 179 13.60 -6.76 0.58
CA ARG A 179 14.61 -6.18 1.47
C ARG A 179 14.13 -6.33 2.92
N GLU A 180 15.04 -6.58 3.84
CA GLU A 180 14.75 -6.70 5.26
C GLU A 180 15.52 -5.66 6.07
N GLY A 181 14.81 -4.94 6.96
CA GLY A 181 15.37 -3.85 7.74
C GLY A 181 15.23 -4.03 9.26
N TYR A 182 14.42 -4.98 9.73
CA TYR A 182 14.22 -5.21 11.16
C TYR A 182 14.45 -6.66 11.53
N PHE A 183 15.32 -6.90 12.50
CA PHE A 183 15.78 -8.22 12.92
C PHE A 183 15.48 -8.51 14.41
N GLY A 184 14.66 -7.66 15.05
CA GLY A 184 14.28 -7.83 16.44
C GLY A 184 13.17 -8.89 16.63
N PRO A 185 12.88 -9.28 17.89
CA PRO A 185 11.94 -10.35 18.21
C PRO A 185 10.47 -9.90 18.20
N GLU A 186 10.20 -8.63 17.97
CA GLU A 186 8.88 -8.05 18.16
C GLU A 186 7.88 -8.54 17.11
N LYS A 187 6.69 -8.89 17.56
CA LYS A 187 5.65 -9.44 16.67
C LYS A 187 4.94 -8.36 15.84
N GLY A 188 4.90 -7.12 16.34
CA GLY A 188 4.13 -6.02 15.77
C GLY A 188 2.63 -6.14 16.04
N ILE A 189 1.86 -5.22 15.44
CA ILE A 189 0.41 -5.11 15.59
C ILE A 189 -0.23 -5.47 14.25
N PRO A 190 -1.01 -6.57 14.15
CA PRO A 190 -1.70 -6.92 12.92
C PRO A 190 -2.84 -5.93 12.65
N ALA A 191 -2.95 -5.45 11.43
CA ALA A 191 -4.05 -4.62 10.98
C ALA A 191 -5.26 -5.48 10.59
N ASN A 192 -5.85 -6.14 11.59
CA ASN A 192 -7.08 -6.91 11.40
C ASN A 192 -8.24 -5.93 11.21
N CYS A 193 -8.79 -5.87 10.02
CA CYS A 193 -9.88 -4.94 9.72
C CYS A 193 -10.77 -5.48 8.60
N PRO A 194 -12.04 -5.00 8.53
CA PRO A 194 -12.94 -5.37 7.45
C PRO A 194 -12.53 -4.77 6.12
N ALA A 195 -12.99 -5.37 5.03
CA ALA A 195 -12.87 -4.84 3.69
C ALA A 195 -13.40 -3.40 3.59
N GLY A 196 -12.79 -2.57 2.75
CA GLY A 196 -13.14 -1.16 2.62
C GLY A 196 -12.57 -0.26 3.74
N SER A 197 -11.72 -0.80 4.61
CA SER A 197 -10.87 -0.02 5.52
C SER A 197 -9.68 0.58 4.77
N ILE A 198 -8.98 1.54 5.40
CA ILE A 198 -7.71 2.08 4.92
C ILE A 198 -6.71 2.02 6.07
N VAL A 199 -5.65 1.25 5.91
CA VAL A 199 -4.51 1.22 6.82
C VAL A 199 -3.52 2.29 6.34
N VAL A 200 -3.39 3.36 7.11
CA VAL A 200 -2.54 4.51 6.79
C VAL A 200 -1.25 4.41 7.58
N PHE A 201 -0.10 4.36 6.90
CA PHE A 201 1.19 4.27 7.57
C PHE A 201 2.30 5.01 6.81
N SER A 202 3.31 5.46 7.54
CA SER A 202 4.48 6.13 6.99
C SER A 202 5.36 5.15 6.22
N SER A 203 6.03 5.61 5.19
CA SER A 203 7.03 4.84 4.44
C SER A 203 8.22 4.37 5.30
N THR A 204 8.37 4.93 6.51
CA THR A 204 9.37 4.51 7.51
C THR A 204 8.81 3.61 8.60
N THR A 205 7.51 3.32 8.59
CA THR A 205 6.93 2.33 9.50
C THR A 205 7.34 0.94 9.06
N PHE A 206 8.03 0.19 9.95
CA PHE A 206 8.30 -1.22 9.68
C PHE A 206 7.00 -1.99 9.57
N HIS A 207 6.91 -2.76 8.51
CA HIS A 207 5.78 -3.65 8.32
C HIS A 207 6.20 -4.95 7.64
N ARG A 208 5.39 -5.96 7.82
CA ARG A 208 5.53 -7.29 7.21
C ARG A 208 4.15 -7.87 6.93
N SER A 209 4.07 -8.97 6.24
CA SER A 209 2.84 -9.74 6.15
C SER A 209 3.12 -11.23 6.01
N GLY A 210 2.38 -12.06 6.73
CA GLY A 210 2.44 -13.52 6.62
C GLY A 210 1.94 -14.03 5.27
N ALA A 211 2.12 -15.30 5.01
CA ALA A 211 1.50 -15.96 3.86
C ALA A 211 -0.02 -15.99 4.01
N ASN A 212 -0.72 -16.11 2.90
CA ASN A 212 -2.15 -16.43 2.92
C ASN A 212 -2.32 -17.94 3.09
N SER A 213 -2.79 -18.38 4.26
CA SER A 213 -3.02 -19.80 4.57
C SER A 213 -4.44 -20.28 4.23
N THR A 214 -5.30 -19.37 3.76
CA THR A 214 -6.70 -19.66 3.44
C THR A 214 -6.87 -20.20 2.02
N SER A 215 -8.07 -20.65 1.68
CA SER A 215 -8.44 -21.12 0.34
C SER A 215 -8.95 -20.01 -0.59
N LYS A 216 -8.96 -18.75 -0.13
CA LYS A 216 -9.42 -17.59 -0.91
C LYS A 216 -8.26 -16.62 -1.13
N MET A 217 -8.24 -15.95 -2.27
CA MET A 217 -7.31 -14.84 -2.48
C MET A 217 -7.52 -13.74 -1.45
N ARG A 218 -6.45 -13.08 -1.02
CA ARG A 218 -6.48 -11.85 -0.24
C ARG A 218 -6.01 -10.71 -1.15
N ARG A 219 -6.93 -9.82 -1.49
CA ARG A 219 -6.69 -8.68 -2.37
C ARG A 219 -6.50 -7.42 -1.56
N ALA A 220 -5.51 -6.63 -1.93
CA ALA A 220 -5.32 -5.29 -1.40
C ALA A 220 -4.86 -4.34 -2.50
N TRP A 221 -5.17 -3.07 -2.32
CA TRP A 221 -4.73 -1.99 -3.19
C TRP A 221 -3.89 -1.01 -2.37
N ALA A 222 -2.69 -0.72 -2.80
CA ALA A 222 -1.76 0.15 -2.11
C ALA A 222 -1.55 1.43 -2.92
N LEU A 223 -1.79 2.57 -2.29
CA LEU A 223 -1.57 3.91 -2.83
C LEU A 223 -0.51 4.60 -1.99
N GLN A 224 0.49 5.17 -2.64
CA GLN A 224 1.56 5.91 -1.97
C GLN A 224 1.59 7.35 -2.45
N TYR A 225 1.60 8.30 -1.51
CA TYR A 225 1.65 9.73 -1.83
C TYR A 225 2.86 10.36 -1.17
N SER A 226 3.64 11.10 -1.96
CA SER A 226 4.85 11.79 -1.51
C SER A 226 4.66 13.30 -1.51
N PRO A 227 5.26 14.05 -0.54
CA PRO A 227 5.21 15.51 -0.55
C PRO A 227 6.14 16.15 -1.60
N GLU A 228 6.90 15.34 -2.34
CA GLU A 228 7.80 15.78 -3.41
C GLU A 228 7.92 14.70 -4.49
N VAL A 229 8.37 15.07 -5.67
CA VAL A 229 8.75 14.09 -6.71
C VAL A 229 10.03 13.39 -6.26
N ILE A 230 10.06 12.08 -6.33
CA ILE A 230 11.20 11.25 -5.91
C ILE A 230 12.01 10.83 -7.14
N TYR A 231 13.32 10.99 -7.04
CA TYR A 231 14.27 10.61 -8.09
C TYR A 231 15.23 9.53 -7.60
N GLU A 232 15.77 8.75 -8.53
CA GLU A 232 16.90 7.86 -8.29
C GLU A 232 18.22 8.65 -8.22
N ALA A 233 19.30 8.02 -7.80
CA ALA A 233 20.61 8.66 -7.70
C ALA A 233 21.18 9.13 -9.05
N ASP A 234 20.75 8.54 -10.15
CA ASP A 234 21.11 8.93 -11.53
C ASP A 234 20.26 10.06 -12.10
N GLY A 235 19.30 10.57 -11.31
CA GLY A 235 18.38 11.63 -11.72
C GLY A 235 17.14 11.15 -12.48
N SER A 236 17.00 9.86 -12.73
CA SER A 236 15.78 9.30 -13.31
C SER A 236 14.61 9.35 -12.32
N LEU A 237 13.37 9.41 -12.84
CA LEU A 237 12.18 9.43 -12.02
C LEU A 237 12.00 8.08 -11.31
N LYS A 238 11.81 8.12 -9.99
CA LYS A 238 11.39 6.96 -9.19
C LYS A 238 9.87 6.97 -9.02
N GLY A 239 9.19 5.99 -9.60
CA GLY A 239 7.73 5.89 -9.50
C GLY A 239 6.97 6.90 -10.38
N LEU A 240 5.97 7.58 -9.80
CA LEU A 240 5.11 8.53 -10.48
C LEU A 240 5.37 9.96 -9.97
N ASP A 241 5.01 10.96 -10.76
CA ASP A 241 5.11 12.40 -10.45
C ASP A 241 3.78 13.13 -10.57
N GLU A 242 2.68 12.41 -10.40
CA GLU A 242 1.32 12.91 -10.62
C GLU A 242 0.90 13.87 -9.49
N LEU A 243 1.02 15.18 -9.73
CA LEU A 243 0.61 16.20 -8.76
C LEU A 243 -0.88 16.05 -8.44
N PHE A 244 -1.20 15.90 -7.15
CA PHE A 244 -2.54 15.71 -6.62
C PHE A 244 -3.01 16.89 -5.76
N LEU A 245 -2.17 17.30 -4.80
CA LEU A 245 -2.45 18.45 -3.95
C LEU A 245 -1.38 19.52 -4.14
N LYS A 246 -1.83 20.78 -4.17
CA LYS A 246 -0.97 21.95 -4.11
C LYS A 246 -1.60 23.00 -3.20
N ASP A 247 -0.86 23.47 -2.20
CA ASP A 247 -1.31 24.47 -1.23
C ASP A 247 -2.66 24.06 -0.58
N GLY A 248 -2.81 22.78 -0.26
CA GLY A 248 -3.99 22.18 0.36
C GLY A 248 -5.20 21.99 -0.57
N ASN A 249 -5.08 22.35 -1.85
CA ASN A 249 -6.15 22.23 -2.83
C ASN A 249 -5.90 21.06 -3.79
N ARG A 250 -6.94 20.34 -4.14
CA ARG A 250 -6.89 19.35 -5.20
C ARG A 250 -6.67 20.04 -6.55
N VAL A 251 -5.75 19.48 -7.34
CA VAL A 251 -5.48 19.93 -8.71
C VAL A 251 -5.98 18.93 -9.76
N ARG A 252 -6.52 17.79 -9.28
CA ARG A 252 -7.16 16.73 -10.08
C ARG A 252 -8.44 16.26 -9.42
#